data_b269cd6143ecde7ffcb65d01ee35d8a4
#
_entry.id   b269cd6143ecde7ffcb65d01ee35d8a4
#
_cell.length_a   1.000
_cell.length_b   1.000
_cell.length_c   1.000
_cell.angle_alpha   90.00
_cell.angle_beta   90.00
_cell.angle_gamma   90.00
#
_symmetry.space_group_name_H-M   'P 1'
#
loop_
_entity.id
_entity.type
_entity.pdbx_description
1 polymer ?
#
loop_
_entity_poly.entity_id
_entity_poly.type
_entity_poly.pdbx_seq_one_letter_code
_entity_poly.pdbx_strand_id
1 'polypeptide(L)'
;AFVGAELRQGIDVVLDAVDFEAVLDGVDLVFTGEGKIDSQSLSGKVVVGVGRRAAPLGVPVVAVVGDIADGFEPVYDEGVTAVFSINNLAIDFPRAKLRARQDLALTMDSILRFSRALGRVAPPTAEPG
;
A
#
# COMPACT_ATOMS: atom_id res chain seq x y z
N ALA A 1 13.65 13.67 -30.30
CA ALA A 1 14.76 12.97 -29.64
C ALA A 1 14.89 13.49 -28.21
N PHE A 2 14.88 12.60 -27.28
CA PHE A 2 15.05 12.94 -25.86
C PHE A 2 16.54 12.92 -25.51
N VAL A 3 17.24 13.95 -25.87
CA VAL A 3 18.67 14.06 -25.55
C VAL A 3 18.82 14.34 -24.06
N GLY A 4 19.33 13.37 -23.31
CA GLY A 4 19.52 13.46 -21.87
C GLY A 4 18.25 13.33 -21.00
N ALA A 5 17.11 12.98 -21.61
CA ALA A 5 15.88 12.71 -20.84
C ALA A 5 15.84 11.25 -20.38
N GLU A 6 15.57 11.06 -19.10
CA GLU A 6 15.38 9.76 -18.48
C GLU A 6 13.89 9.46 -18.36
N LEU A 7 13.45 8.28 -18.83
CA LEU A 7 12.08 7.82 -18.64
C LEU A 7 11.92 7.31 -17.20
N ARG A 8 11.20 8.06 -16.39
CA ARG A 8 10.93 7.69 -15.01
C ARG A 8 9.46 7.40 -14.83
N GLN A 9 9.15 6.42 -14.00
CA GLN A 9 7.78 6.15 -13.58
C GLN A 9 7.25 7.33 -12.77
N GLY A 10 5.97 7.67 -12.98
CA GLY A 10 5.35 8.80 -12.29
C GLY A 10 5.46 8.71 -10.77
N ILE A 11 5.34 7.50 -10.21
CA ILE A 11 5.49 7.29 -8.77
C ILE A 11 6.90 7.61 -8.27
N ASP A 12 7.94 7.28 -9.01
CA ASP A 12 9.32 7.58 -8.61
C ASP A 12 9.56 9.09 -8.52
N VAL A 13 9.00 9.84 -9.44
CA VAL A 13 9.08 11.31 -9.42
C VAL A 13 8.44 11.89 -8.15
N VAL A 14 7.25 11.38 -7.79
CA VAL A 14 6.54 11.80 -6.57
C VAL A 14 7.32 11.42 -5.31
N LEU A 15 7.82 10.19 -5.24
CA LEU A 15 8.56 9.71 -4.08
C LEU A 15 9.87 10.48 -3.88
N ASP A 16 10.56 10.86 -4.96
CA ASP A 16 11.73 11.71 -4.88
C ASP A 16 11.37 13.12 -4.40
N ALA A 17 10.26 13.67 -4.89
CA ALA A 17 9.83 15.02 -4.53
C ALA A 17 9.50 15.16 -3.04
N VAL A 18 9.02 14.10 -2.39
CA VAL A 18 8.71 14.09 -0.95
C VAL A 18 9.85 13.56 -0.08
N ASP A 19 10.98 13.20 -0.69
CA ASP A 19 12.12 12.57 0.01
C ASP A 19 11.67 11.33 0.82
N PHE A 20 11.07 10.40 0.12
CA PHE A 20 10.35 9.26 0.69
C PHE A 20 11.21 8.44 1.65
N GLU A 21 12.46 8.17 1.30
CA GLU A 21 13.38 7.40 2.14
C GLU A 21 13.65 8.07 3.49
N ALA A 22 13.76 9.39 3.50
CA ALA A 22 13.93 10.14 4.75
C ALA A 22 12.65 10.11 5.60
N VAL A 23 11.48 10.17 4.96
CA VAL A 23 10.19 10.06 5.64
C VAL A 23 10.01 8.70 6.31
N LEU A 24 10.61 7.64 5.75
CA LEU A 24 10.52 6.28 6.31
C LEU A 24 11.37 6.05 7.56
N ASP A 25 12.21 6.97 7.94
CA ASP A 25 13.01 6.83 9.16
C ASP A 25 12.10 6.75 10.40
N GLY A 26 12.20 5.64 11.14
CA GLY A 26 11.38 5.37 12.31
C GLY A 26 9.93 4.94 12.01
N VAL A 27 9.60 4.68 10.75
CA VAL A 27 8.26 4.20 10.36
C VAL A 27 8.17 2.69 10.54
N ASP A 28 7.11 2.22 11.20
CA ASP A 28 6.85 0.81 11.46
C ASP A 28 6.20 0.10 10.29
N LEU A 29 5.38 0.80 9.52
CA LEU A 29 4.54 0.23 8.48
C LEU A 29 4.10 1.30 7.48
N VAL A 30 4.15 0.97 6.20
CA VAL A 30 3.64 1.82 5.11
C VAL A 30 2.37 1.22 4.55
N PHE A 31 1.34 2.04 4.40
CA PHE A 31 0.15 1.69 3.64
C PHE A 31 0.19 2.35 2.27
N THR A 32 -0.17 1.59 1.26
CA THR A 32 -0.40 2.09 -0.10
C THR A 32 -1.70 1.52 -0.62
N GLY A 33 -2.23 2.07 -1.68
CA GLY A 33 -3.52 1.64 -2.20
C GLY A 33 -3.65 1.76 -3.70
N GLU A 34 -4.59 1.01 -4.22
CA GLU A 34 -4.96 1.01 -5.63
C GLU A 34 -6.41 0.54 -5.77
N GLY A 35 -7.09 0.94 -6.85
CA GLY A 35 -8.46 0.48 -7.09
C GLY A 35 -8.54 -1.01 -7.36
N LYS A 36 -7.62 -1.53 -8.17
CA LYS A 36 -7.52 -2.95 -8.47
C LYS A 36 -6.06 -3.35 -8.64
N ILE A 37 -5.69 -4.50 -8.09
CA ILE A 37 -4.38 -5.10 -8.30
C ILE A 37 -4.53 -6.36 -9.16
N ASP A 38 -3.68 -6.50 -10.16
CA ASP A 38 -3.66 -7.62 -11.11
C ASP A 38 -2.25 -7.85 -11.68
N SER A 39 -2.13 -8.71 -12.67
CA SER A 39 -0.86 -9.01 -13.33
C SER A 39 -0.19 -7.79 -13.99
N GLN A 40 -0.94 -6.73 -14.30
CA GLN A 40 -0.42 -5.50 -14.90
C GLN A 40 0.11 -4.52 -13.85
N SER A 41 -0.14 -4.76 -12.57
CA SER A 41 0.28 -3.87 -11.46
C SER A 41 1.81 -3.82 -11.29
N LEU A 42 2.55 -4.74 -11.92
CA LEU A 42 4.02 -4.72 -11.96
C LEU A 42 4.61 -3.59 -12.81
N SER A 43 3.81 -2.98 -13.67
CA SER A 43 4.27 -1.99 -14.65
C SER A 43 4.29 -0.57 -14.10
N GLY A 44 5.10 -0.31 -13.07
CA GLY A 44 5.39 1.04 -12.59
C GLY A 44 4.24 1.77 -11.89
N LYS A 45 3.29 1.03 -11.35
CA LYS A 45 2.19 1.58 -10.57
C LYS A 45 2.61 1.91 -9.13
N VAL A 46 1.77 2.66 -8.43
CA VAL A 46 2.05 3.21 -7.11
C VAL A 46 2.46 2.12 -6.11
N VAL A 47 1.71 1.02 -6.05
CA VAL A 47 1.96 -0.08 -5.10
C VAL A 47 3.38 -0.64 -5.24
N VAL A 48 3.78 -0.95 -6.47
CA VAL A 48 5.11 -1.52 -6.76
C VAL A 48 6.20 -0.49 -6.53
N GLY A 49 5.98 0.76 -6.93
CA GLY A 49 6.95 1.84 -6.71
C GLY A 49 7.24 2.06 -5.23
N VAL A 50 6.22 2.08 -4.40
CA VAL A 50 6.35 2.20 -2.94
C VAL A 50 7.07 0.98 -2.36
N GLY A 51 6.68 -0.23 -2.78
CA GLY A 51 7.31 -1.47 -2.32
C GLY A 51 8.80 -1.54 -2.60
N ARG A 52 9.20 -1.22 -3.83
CA ARG A 52 10.62 -1.23 -4.25
C ARG A 52 11.48 -0.27 -3.44
N ARG A 53 10.93 0.84 -3.00
CA ARG A 53 11.68 1.87 -2.28
C ARG A 53 11.68 1.67 -0.77
N ALA A 54 10.65 1.05 -0.22
CA ALA A 54 10.58 0.75 1.21
C ALA A 54 11.33 -0.53 1.61
N ALA A 55 11.34 -1.54 0.76
CA ALA A 55 11.94 -2.85 1.07
C ALA A 55 13.43 -2.78 1.46
N PRO A 56 14.31 -2.03 0.76
CA PRO A 56 15.72 -1.93 1.15
C PRO A 56 15.94 -1.33 2.55
N LEU A 57 14.97 -0.57 3.05
CA LEU A 57 15.01 0.03 4.39
C LEU A 57 14.38 -0.87 5.45
N GLY A 58 13.91 -2.06 5.07
CA GLY A 58 13.29 -3.00 5.99
C GLY A 58 11.90 -2.58 6.49
N VAL A 59 11.25 -1.63 5.84
CA VAL A 59 9.92 -1.15 6.23
C VAL A 59 8.86 -1.96 5.50
N PRO A 60 7.95 -2.65 6.22
CA PRO A 60 6.87 -3.40 5.61
C PRO A 60 5.91 -2.49 4.84
N VAL A 61 5.43 -2.97 3.70
CA VAL A 61 4.43 -2.29 2.88
C VAL A 61 3.18 -3.14 2.77
N VAL A 62 2.06 -2.57 3.13
CA VAL A 62 0.75 -3.20 3.01
C VAL A 62 -0.04 -2.45 1.94
N ALA A 63 -0.45 -3.16 0.90
CA ALA A 63 -1.35 -2.64 -0.11
C ALA A 63 -2.80 -2.93 0.29
N VAL A 64 -3.61 -1.88 0.34
CA VAL A 64 -5.05 -1.98 0.59
C VAL A 64 -5.76 -1.57 -0.68
N VAL A 65 -6.45 -2.51 -1.30
CA VAL A 65 -6.98 -2.36 -2.66
C VAL A 65 -8.49 -2.60 -2.72
N GLY A 66 -9.14 -2.05 -3.74
CA GLY A 66 -10.57 -2.26 -3.94
C GLY A 66 -10.90 -3.66 -4.43
N ASP A 67 -10.04 -4.23 -5.27
CA ASP A 67 -10.26 -5.55 -5.85
C ASP A 67 -8.91 -6.24 -6.13
N ILE A 68 -8.91 -7.57 -6.07
CA ILE A 68 -7.75 -8.40 -6.35
C ILE A 68 -8.11 -9.36 -7.49
N ALA A 69 -7.32 -9.36 -8.55
CA ALA A 69 -7.45 -10.31 -9.65
C ALA A 69 -6.27 -11.29 -9.67
N ASP A 70 -6.47 -12.40 -10.33
CA ASP A 70 -5.43 -13.42 -10.49
C ASP A 70 -4.16 -12.86 -11.12
N GLY A 71 -3.02 -13.43 -10.77
CA GLY A 71 -1.73 -13.04 -11.33
C GLY A 71 -1.09 -11.80 -10.67
N PHE A 72 -1.58 -11.36 -9.52
CA PHE A 72 -1.01 -10.23 -8.78
C PHE A 72 0.20 -10.62 -7.91
N GLU A 73 0.37 -11.89 -7.60
CA GLU A 73 1.33 -12.40 -6.62
C GLU A 73 2.78 -11.93 -6.81
N PRO A 74 3.26 -11.68 -8.05
CA PRO A 74 4.61 -11.15 -8.25
C PRO A 74 4.88 -9.81 -7.55
N VAL A 75 3.87 -9.07 -7.09
CA VAL A 75 4.09 -7.82 -6.32
C VAL A 75 4.83 -8.09 -5.01
N TYR A 76 4.75 -9.30 -4.47
CA TYR A 76 5.49 -9.68 -3.27
C TYR A 76 7.00 -9.68 -3.49
N ASP A 77 7.46 -10.00 -4.69
CA ASP A 77 8.88 -9.94 -5.07
C ASP A 77 9.35 -8.49 -5.28
N GLU A 78 8.41 -7.55 -5.35
CA GLU A 78 8.67 -6.12 -5.55
C GLU A 78 8.61 -5.32 -4.23
N GLY A 79 8.72 -6.00 -3.10
CA GLY A 79 8.79 -5.36 -1.78
C GLY A 79 7.45 -5.11 -1.10
N VAL A 80 6.35 -5.58 -1.67
CA VAL A 80 5.04 -5.55 -1.01
C VAL A 80 4.95 -6.71 -0.03
N THR A 81 4.63 -6.42 1.22
CA THR A 81 4.57 -7.42 2.29
C THR A 81 3.25 -8.18 2.28
N ALA A 82 2.15 -7.47 2.09
CA ALA A 82 0.81 -8.07 2.10
C ALA A 82 -0.16 -7.24 1.26
N VAL A 83 -1.19 -7.87 0.74
CA VAL A 83 -2.26 -7.25 -0.01
C VAL A 83 -3.60 -7.60 0.63
N PHE A 84 -4.42 -6.59 0.90
CA PHE A 84 -5.76 -6.75 1.46
C PHE A 84 -6.79 -6.08 0.55
N SER A 85 -7.88 -6.78 0.28
CA SER A 85 -9.05 -6.17 -0.36
C SER A 85 -9.95 -5.54 0.69
N ILE A 86 -10.53 -4.39 0.36
CA ILE A 86 -11.59 -3.78 1.19
C ILE A 86 -12.95 -4.40 0.94
N ASN A 87 -13.08 -5.30 -0.02
CA ASN A 87 -14.33 -5.99 -0.31
C ASN A 87 -14.56 -7.13 0.69
N ASN A 88 -14.94 -6.77 1.90
CA ASN A 88 -15.10 -7.70 3.02
C ASN A 88 -16.45 -8.45 3.00
N LEU A 89 -17.37 -8.04 2.15
CA LEU A 89 -18.69 -8.64 2.01
C LEU A 89 -18.82 -9.27 0.63
N ALA A 90 -19.52 -10.39 0.55
CA ALA A 90 -19.83 -11.04 -0.72
C ALA A 90 -20.99 -10.34 -1.43
N ILE A 91 -20.75 -9.13 -1.89
CA ILE A 91 -21.74 -8.30 -2.60
C ILE A 91 -21.17 -7.84 -3.94
N ASP A 92 -22.07 -7.47 -4.85
CA ASP A 92 -21.68 -6.98 -6.16
C ASP A 92 -20.98 -5.59 -6.11
N PHE A 93 -20.26 -5.26 -7.15
CA PHE A 93 -19.49 -4.01 -7.23
C PHE A 93 -20.31 -2.74 -7.03
N PRO A 94 -21.51 -2.57 -7.64
CA PRO A 94 -22.32 -1.38 -7.43
C PRO A 94 -22.67 -1.13 -5.95
N ARG A 95 -22.89 -2.19 -5.19
CA ARG A 95 -23.17 -2.11 -3.75
C ARG A 95 -21.89 -1.91 -2.93
N ALA A 96 -20.84 -2.62 -3.28
CA ALA A 96 -19.53 -2.47 -2.64
C ALA A 96 -18.98 -1.05 -2.78
N LYS A 97 -19.14 -0.44 -3.93
CA LYS A 97 -18.71 0.94 -4.22
C LYS A 97 -19.32 1.95 -3.24
N LEU A 98 -20.59 1.78 -2.88
CA LEU A 98 -21.27 2.67 -1.94
C LEU A 98 -20.72 2.55 -0.51
N ARG A 99 -20.09 1.44 -0.20
CA ARG A 99 -19.50 1.13 1.12
C ARG A 99 -18.00 1.34 1.18
N ALA A 100 -17.35 1.75 0.10
CA ALA A 100 -15.88 1.74 -0.01
C ALA A 100 -15.19 2.45 1.16
N ARG A 101 -15.70 3.60 1.58
CA ARG A 101 -15.13 4.36 2.70
C ARG A 101 -15.23 3.60 4.03
N GLN A 102 -16.37 3.02 4.30
CA GLN A 102 -16.62 2.22 5.51
C GLN A 102 -15.78 0.96 5.51
N ASP A 103 -15.73 0.25 4.38
CA ASP A 103 -14.99 -1.00 4.24
C ASP A 103 -13.47 -0.77 4.30
N LEU A 104 -12.98 0.36 3.77
CA LEU A 104 -11.60 0.78 3.95
C LEU A 104 -11.27 0.98 5.44
N ALA A 105 -12.11 1.69 6.18
CA ALA A 105 -11.90 1.94 7.60
C ALA A 105 -11.89 0.63 8.41
N LEU A 106 -12.79 -0.29 8.12
CA LEU A 106 -12.85 -1.60 8.78
C LEU A 106 -11.60 -2.44 8.49
N THR A 107 -11.15 -2.44 7.24
CA THR A 107 -9.95 -3.17 6.83
C THR A 107 -8.71 -2.62 7.53
N MET A 108 -8.54 -1.31 7.52
CA MET A 108 -7.42 -0.64 8.19
C MET A 108 -7.41 -0.90 9.69
N ASP A 109 -8.56 -0.83 10.34
CA ASP A 109 -8.69 -1.13 11.76
C ASP A 109 -8.25 -2.56 12.08
N SER A 110 -8.68 -3.53 11.29
CA SER A 110 -8.30 -4.94 11.47
C SER A 110 -6.81 -5.16 11.29
N ILE A 111 -6.20 -4.56 10.28
CA ILE A 111 -4.76 -4.68 10.04
C ILE A 111 -3.97 -4.06 11.19
N LEU A 112 -4.35 -2.89 11.66
CA LEU A 112 -3.67 -2.22 12.76
C LEU A 112 -3.82 -2.97 14.08
N ARG A 113 -4.98 -3.52 14.38
CA ARG A 113 -5.20 -4.38 15.56
C ARG A 113 -4.27 -5.59 15.54
N PHE A 114 -4.20 -6.27 14.42
CA PHE A 114 -3.34 -7.43 14.24
C PHE A 114 -1.85 -7.06 14.37
N SER A 115 -1.43 -5.98 13.73
CA SER A 115 -0.04 -5.49 13.77
C SER A 115 0.39 -5.09 15.19
N ARG A 116 -0.50 -4.46 15.95
CA ARG A 116 -0.25 -4.12 17.36
C ARG A 116 -0.12 -5.36 18.24
N ALA A 117 -0.97 -6.35 18.02
CA ALA A 117 -0.91 -7.62 18.76
C ALA A 117 0.40 -8.36 18.53
N LEU A 118 1.02 -8.20 17.35
CA LEU A 118 2.34 -8.73 17.05
C LEU A 118 3.49 -7.85 17.55
N GLY A 119 3.21 -6.71 18.17
CA GLY A 119 4.24 -5.74 18.61
C GLY A 119 4.94 -5.00 17.48
N ARG A 120 4.34 -4.97 16.28
CA ARG A 120 4.94 -4.34 15.08
C ARG A 120 4.61 -2.85 14.95
N VAL A 121 3.50 -2.42 15.52
CA VAL A 121 3.03 -1.04 15.50
C VAL A 121 2.78 -0.62 16.95
N ALA A 122 3.21 0.58 17.31
CA ALA A 122 2.99 1.12 18.63
C ALA A 122 1.49 1.26 18.96
N PRO A 123 1.07 1.05 20.22
CA PRO A 123 -0.30 1.33 20.61
C PRO A 123 -0.61 2.82 20.46
N PRO A 124 -1.90 3.18 20.28
CA PRO A 124 -2.27 4.58 20.24
C PRO A 124 -1.85 5.26 21.57
N THR A 125 -1.23 6.41 21.46
CA THR A 125 -0.93 7.22 22.64
C THR A 125 -2.25 7.68 23.24
N ALA A 126 -2.39 7.54 24.58
CA ALA A 126 -3.51 8.14 25.30
C ALA A 126 -3.45 9.66 25.07
N GLU A 127 -4.53 10.25 24.57
CA GLU A 127 -4.61 11.70 24.53
C GLU A 127 -4.47 12.22 25.97
N PRO A 128 -3.65 13.26 26.16
CA PRO A 128 -3.60 13.91 27.48
C PRO A 128 -4.99 14.44 27.75
N GLY A 129 -5.62 13.92 28.77
CA GLY A 129 -6.94 14.35 29.25
C GLY A 129 -6.92 15.81 29.74
#